data_618b622ea228802cb306f463a00aada8
#
_entry.id   618b622ea228802cb306f463a00aada8
#
_cell.length_a   1.000
_cell.length_b   1.000
_cell.length_c   1.000
_cell.angle_alpha   90.00
_cell.angle_beta   90.00
_cell.angle_gamma   90.00
#
_symmetry.space_group_name_H-M   'P 1'
#
loop_
_entity.id
_entity.type
_entity.pdbx_description
1 polymer ?
#
loop_
_entity_poly.entity_id
_entity_poly.type
_entity_poly.pdbx_seq_one_letter_code
_entity_poly.pdbx_strand_id
1 'polypeptide(L)' 'MSAEQLLPAHEALAIEEADAWFEYLEVTRAELESGRYHEIEPWAWARLSQRLRAVKRKQTQLRPAA' A
#
# COMPACT_ATOMS: atom_id res chain seq x y z
N MET A 1 -17.09 -16.38 -6.38
CA MET A 1 -16.54 -15.33 -7.27
C MET A 1 -15.92 -16.00 -8.49
N SER A 2 -16.27 -15.55 -9.69
CA SER A 2 -15.70 -16.10 -10.92
C SER A 2 -14.27 -15.62 -11.14
N ALA A 3 -13.50 -16.34 -11.97
CA ALA A 3 -12.13 -15.92 -12.33
C ALA A 3 -12.13 -14.53 -12.97
N GLU A 4 -13.17 -14.19 -13.74
CA GLU A 4 -13.29 -12.90 -14.38
C GLU A 4 -13.45 -11.75 -13.39
N GLN A 5 -14.03 -12.03 -12.21
CA GLN A 5 -14.17 -11.04 -11.14
C GLN A 5 -12.92 -10.93 -10.29
N LEU A 6 -12.12 -12.01 -10.19
CA LEU A 6 -10.89 -12.02 -9.40
C LEU A 6 -9.80 -11.15 -10.01
N LEU A 7 -9.65 -11.15 -11.34
CA LEU A 7 -8.62 -10.37 -12.00
C LEU A 7 -8.75 -8.86 -11.75
N PRO A 8 -9.93 -8.24 -11.92
CA PRO A 8 -10.09 -6.82 -11.59
C PRO A 8 -9.86 -6.51 -10.12
N ALA A 9 -10.24 -7.42 -9.21
CA ALA A 9 -10.01 -7.24 -7.78
C ALA A 9 -8.51 -7.26 -7.46
N HIS A 10 -7.77 -8.19 -8.04
CA HIS A 10 -6.31 -8.25 -7.87
C HIS A 10 -5.61 -7.04 -8.45
N GLU A 11 -6.06 -6.55 -9.61
CA GLU A 11 -5.53 -5.33 -10.21
C GLU A 11 -5.78 -4.13 -9.32
N ALA A 12 -6.97 -4.00 -8.75
CA ALA A 12 -7.30 -2.91 -7.83
C ALA A 12 -6.39 -2.93 -6.60
N LEU A 13 -6.09 -4.11 -6.06
CA LEU A 13 -5.19 -4.25 -4.92
C LEU A 13 -3.75 -3.92 -5.29
N ALA A 14 -3.32 -4.27 -6.50
CA ALA A 14 -1.99 -3.91 -6.98
C ALA A 14 -1.85 -2.38 -7.09
N ILE A 15 -2.91 -1.70 -7.53
CA ILE A 15 -2.94 -0.24 -7.61
C ILE A 15 -2.90 0.37 -6.20
N GLU A 16 -3.66 -0.18 -5.25
CA GLU A 16 -3.64 0.29 -3.86
C GLU A 16 -2.24 0.15 -3.26
N GLU A 17 -1.57 -0.96 -3.53
CA GLU A 17 -0.20 -1.17 -3.07
C GLU A 17 0.76 -0.15 -3.67
N ALA A 18 0.68 0.06 -4.99
CA ALA A 18 1.51 1.03 -5.68
C ALA A 18 1.26 2.45 -5.15
N ASP A 19 0.00 2.81 -4.90
CA ASP A 19 -0.36 4.11 -4.36
C ASP A 19 0.20 4.30 -2.94
N ALA A 20 0.21 3.24 -2.13
CA ALA A 20 0.77 3.29 -0.78
C ALA A 20 2.28 3.60 -0.82
N TRP A 21 3.01 2.93 -1.70
CA TRP A 21 4.44 3.17 -1.89
C TRP A 21 4.70 4.57 -2.45
N PHE A 22 3.90 4.99 -3.42
CA PHE A 22 4.02 6.31 -4.02
C PHE A 22 3.84 7.40 -2.97
N GLU A 23 2.81 7.30 -2.12
CA GLU A 23 2.58 8.24 -1.03
C GLU A 23 3.78 8.30 -0.08
N TYR A 24 4.29 7.15 0.32
CA TYR A 24 5.46 7.08 1.20
C TYR A 24 6.67 7.80 0.59
N LEU A 25 6.95 7.51 -0.68
CA LEU A 25 8.09 8.12 -1.36
C LEU A 25 7.92 9.63 -1.53
N GLU A 26 6.71 10.09 -1.85
CA GLU A 26 6.43 11.52 -1.99
C GLU A 26 6.60 12.27 -0.67
N VAL A 27 6.06 11.73 0.42
CA VAL A 27 6.13 12.37 1.73
C VAL A 27 7.57 12.42 2.21
N THR A 28 8.31 11.31 2.10
CA THR A 28 9.69 11.26 2.59
C THR A 28 10.63 12.11 1.73
N ARG A 29 10.39 12.16 0.42
CA ARG A 29 11.19 13.01 -0.48
C ARG A 29 11.04 14.49 -0.13
N ALA A 30 9.81 14.94 0.08
CA ALA A 30 9.55 16.32 0.44
C ALA A 30 10.27 16.69 1.75
N GLU A 31 10.26 15.79 2.73
CA GLU A 31 10.88 16.05 4.02
C GLU A 31 12.40 15.93 4.00
N LEU A 32 12.99 15.23 3.04
CA LEU A 32 14.43 15.25 2.83
C LEU A 32 14.92 16.66 2.53
N GLU A 33 14.17 17.39 1.69
CA GLU A 33 14.53 18.76 1.32
C GLU A 33 14.33 19.74 2.48
N SER A 34 13.36 19.49 3.35
CA SER A 34 13.06 20.37 4.50
C SER A 34 13.94 20.09 5.72
N GLY A 35 14.69 18.99 5.71
CA GLY A 35 15.50 18.57 6.87
C GLY A 35 14.70 17.88 7.96
N ARG A 36 13.42 17.59 7.72
CA ARG A 36 12.53 16.95 8.70
C ARG A 36 12.34 15.46 8.48
N TYR A 37 13.18 14.86 7.64
CA TYR A 37 13.05 13.45 7.27
C TYR A 37 13.01 12.53 8.50
N HIS A 38 13.90 12.73 9.46
CA HIS A 38 13.98 11.87 10.65
C HIS A 38 12.74 11.95 11.53
N GLU A 39 12.01 13.08 11.48
CA GLU A 39 10.78 13.25 12.24
C GLU A 39 9.58 12.62 11.52
N ILE A 40 9.55 12.69 10.21
CA ILE A 40 8.40 12.31 9.40
C ILE A 40 8.48 10.85 8.94
N GLU A 41 9.69 10.33 8.68
CA GLU A 41 9.86 8.97 8.15
C GLU A 41 9.16 7.89 8.99
N PRO A 42 9.29 7.88 10.34
CA PRO A 42 8.59 6.84 11.12
C PRO A 42 7.08 6.88 10.96
N TRP A 43 6.49 8.07 10.82
CA TRP A 43 5.05 8.22 10.59
C TRP A 43 4.65 7.73 9.21
N ALA A 44 5.43 8.11 8.19
CA ALA A 44 5.20 7.67 6.82
C ALA A 44 5.32 6.15 6.71
N TRP A 45 6.32 5.57 7.37
CA TRP A 45 6.53 4.12 7.40
C TRP A 45 5.37 3.40 8.09
N ALA A 46 4.90 3.92 9.24
CA ALA A 46 3.78 3.33 9.96
C ALA A 46 2.52 3.33 9.09
N ARG A 47 2.26 4.43 8.40
CA ARG A 47 1.11 4.53 7.48
C ARG A 47 1.24 3.55 6.31
N LEU A 48 2.41 3.48 5.69
CA LEU A 48 2.68 2.52 4.62
C LEU A 48 2.43 1.09 5.10
N SER A 49 2.99 0.74 6.26
CA SER A 49 2.84 -0.60 6.84
C SER A 49 1.38 -0.96 7.08
N GLN A 50 0.58 -0.01 7.57
CA GLN A 50 -0.86 -0.23 7.77
C GLN A 50 -1.57 -0.48 6.44
N ARG A 51 -1.26 0.31 5.42
CA ARG A 51 -1.88 0.16 4.10
C ARG A 51 -1.50 -1.17 3.44
N LEU A 52 -0.24 -1.57 3.56
CA LEU A 52 0.22 -2.85 3.01
C LEU A 52 -0.43 -4.04 3.72
N ARG A 53 -0.61 -3.96 5.04
CA ARG A 53 -1.32 -5.00 5.78
C ARG A 53 -2.78 -5.10 5.36
N ALA A 54 -3.43 -3.96 5.11
CA ALA A 54 -4.81 -3.95 4.64
C ALA A 54 -4.93 -4.59 3.26
N VAL A 55 -4.01 -4.26 2.34
CA VAL A 55 -3.95 -4.89 1.02
C VAL A 55 -3.75 -6.40 1.15
N LYS A 56 -2.83 -6.82 1.99
CA LYS A 56 -2.56 -8.25 2.19
C LYS A 56 -3.78 -9.00 2.73
N ARG A 57 -4.53 -8.40 3.67
CA ARG A 57 -5.76 -9.00 4.17
C ARG A 57 -6.79 -9.18 3.05
N LYS A 58 -6.96 -8.17 2.21
CA LYS A 58 -7.89 -8.25 1.07
C LYS A 58 -7.45 -9.31 0.07
N GLN A 59 -6.14 -9.41 -0.21
CA GLN A 59 -5.60 -10.45 -1.07
C GLN A 59 -5.90 -11.85 -0.53
N THR A 60 -5.77 -12.04 0.77
CA THR A 60 -6.09 -13.30 1.42
C THR A 60 -7.57 -13.64 1.27
N GLN A 61 -8.45 -12.66 1.37
CA GLN A 61 -9.89 -12.84 1.18
C GLN A 61 -10.25 -13.23 -0.25
N LEU A 62 -9.42 -12.85 -1.22
CA LEU A 62 -9.65 -13.19 -2.63
C LEU A 62 -9.11 -14.57 -3.02
N ARG A 63 -8.39 -15.25 -2.14
CA ARG A 63 -7.91 -16.60 -2.43
C ARG A 63 -9.08 -17.56 -2.56
N PRO A 64 -9.12 -18.36 -3.63
CA PRO A 64 -10.15 -19.40 -3.72
C PRO A 64 -9.97 -20.39 -2.57
N ALA A 65 -11.07 -20.88 -2.04
CA ALA A 65 -11.04 -21.90 -1.01
C ALA A 65 -10.39 -23.16 -1.62
N ALA A 66 -9.30 -23.62 -1.01
CA ALA A 66 -8.59 -24.79 -1.48
C ALA A 66 -9.41 -26.06 -1.21
#